data_c9bdbe3a390ced4dcd012a016eef4eb8
#
_entry.id   c9bdbe3a390ced4dcd012a016eef4eb8
#
_cell.length_a   1.000
_cell.length_b   1.000
_cell.length_c   1.000
_cell.angle_alpha   90.00
_cell.angle_beta   90.00
_cell.angle_gamma   90.00
#
_symmetry.space_group_name_H-M   'P 1'
#
loop_
_entity.id
_entity.type
_entity.pdbx_description
1 polymer ?
#
loop_
_entity_poly.entity_id
_entity_poly.type
_entity_poly.pdbx_seq_one_letter_code
_entity_poly.pdbx_strand_id
1 'polypeptide(L)'
;FSIVTCPAENTSKAMNISWGADTTITECIIEYTLARDTQWKESRTMEETSHLCTVFDKVYSKKADGTDFYEDAIFLKYEAALEELKPRREYKYRIVSERCTSDTYKFRTSGSNRWSACIIADFHVYPPLRSRLDNAMAMMDKVQEYDPGFDWVLHLGDIISWGGSYSFWQEMYEEEHFKNYMWAGVNGNHDNMSRGYIKNTNEYFKEANFYPRNGYKG
;
A
#
# COMPACT_ATOMS: atom_id res chain seq x y z
N PHE A 1 9.34 -2.21 6.35
CA PHE A 1 7.89 -1.94 6.40
C PHE A 1 7.30 -1.98 4.99
N SER A 2 6.23 -2.77 4.82
CA SER A 2 5.43 -2.79 3.58
C SER A 2 4.33 -1.74 3.70
N ILE A 3 4.58 -0.52 3.21
CA ILE A 3 3.71 0.63 3.42
C ILE A 3 2.82 0.87 2.19
N VAL A 4 1.54 1.11 2.41
CA VAL A 4 0.61 1.59 1.39
C VAL A 4 -0.26 2.72 1.94
N THR A 5 -0.42 3.78 1.15
CA THR A 5 -1.32 4.87 1.44
C THR A 5 -2.63 4.68 0.70
N CYS A 6 -3.74 4.83 1.40
CA CYS A 6 -5.08 4.60 0.88
C CYS A 6 -5.94 5.85 1.02
N PRO A 7 -6.93 6.05 0.15
CA PRO A 7 -7.89 7.13 0.33
C PRO A 7 -8.75 6.89 1.58
N ALA A 8 -8.94 7.94 2.37
CA ALA A 8 -9.96 7.98 3.39
C ALA A 8 -11.31 8.38 2.76
N GLU A 9 -12.39 8.37 3.55
CA GLU A 9 -13.71 8.79 3.08
C GLU A 9 -13.71 10.22 2.49
N ASN A 10 -12.92 11.10 3.08
CA ASN A 10 -12.74 12.47 2.60
C ASN A 10 -11.25 12.74 2.32
N THR A 11 -10.81 12.44 1.11
CA THR A 11 -9.42 12.59 0.66
C THR A 11 -8.88 14.02 0.69
N SER A 12 -9.77 15.03 0.85
CA SER A 12 -9.32 16.42 1.00
C SER A 12 -8.91 16.77 2.44
N LYS A 13 -9.28 15.96 3.41
CA LYS A 13 -9.05 16.21 4.83
C LYS A 13 -8.49 15.03 5.61
N ALA A 14 -8.37 13.88 4.98
CA ALA A 14 -7.91 12.66 5.61
C ALA A 14 -7.17 11.75 4.63
N MET A 15 -6.34 10.89 5.18
CA MET A 15 -5.68 9.80 4.48
C MET A 15 -5.59 8.60 5.41
N ASN A 16 -5.80 7.42 4.87
CA ASN A 16 -5.53 6.17 5.56
C ASN A 16 -4.14 5.64 5.17
N ILE A 17 -3.46 5.05 6.11
CA ILE A 17 -2.17 4.40 5.88
C ILE A 17 -2.18 3.03 6.55
N SER A 18 -1.65 2.04 5.85
CA SER A 18 -1.46 0.68 6.35
C SER A 18 -0.03 0.25 6.13
N TRP A 19 0.54 -0.49 7.06
CA TRP A 19 1.86 -1.08 6.87
C TRP A 19 1.99 -2.42 7.58
N GLY A 20 2.82 -3.27 7.00
CA GLY A 20 3.24 -4.52 7.60
C GLY A 20 4.61 -4.37 8.26
N ALA A 21 4.78 -4.99 9.42
CA ALA A 21 6.05 -5.05 10.13
C ALA A 21 6.32 -6.48 10.63
N ASP A 22 7.59 -6.77 10.87
CA ASP A 22 7.99 -8.00 11.54
C ASP A 22 7.31 -8.14 12.92
N THR A 23 6.95 -9.35 13.30
CA THR A 23 6.25 -9.64 14.56
C THR A 23 7.02 -9.24 15.82
N THR A 24 8.31 -8.97 15.70
CA THR A 24 9.16 -8.49 16.80
C THR A 24 9.11 -6.96 16.95
N ILE A 25 8.46 -6.24 16.07
CA ILE A 25 8.26 -4.79 16.15
C ILE A 25 6.85 -4.55 16.68
N THR A 26 6.74 -4.39 17.99
CA THR A 26 5.44 -4.33 18.69
C THR A 26 4.92 -2.92 18.93
N GLU A 27 5.78 -1.92 18.76
CA GLU A 27 5.44 -0.51 18.93
C GLU A 27 5.86 0.28 17.68
N CYS A 28 4.89 0.83 17.01
CA CYS A 28 5.07 1.73 15.89
C CYS A 28 4.20 2.97 16.08
N ILE A 29 4.68 4.10 15.64
CA ILE A 29 3.88 5.31 15.46
C ILE A 29 4.08 5.85 14.05
N ILE A 30 3.09 6.54 13.54
CA ILE A 30 3.29 7.38 12.38
C ILE A 30 3.56 8.81 12.82
N GLU A 31 4.63 9.40 12.32
CA GLU A 31 4.95 10.81 12.47
C GLU A 31 4.74 11.51 11.13
N TYR A 32 4.00 12.62 11.12
CA TYR A 32 3.68 13.35 9.90
C TYR A 32 3.60 14.85 10.12
N THR A 33 3.90 15.61 9.07
CA THR A 33 3.83 17.08 9.06
C THR A 33 3.61 17.59 7.64
N LEU A 34 3.39 18.89 7.49
CA LEU A 34 3.42 19.53 6.16
C LEU A 34 4.81 19.35 5.51
N ALA A 35 4.86 19.04 4.23
CA ALA A 35 6.12 18.79 3.53
C ALA A 35 7.11 19.98 3.61
N ARG A 36 6.59 21.22 3.74
CA ARG A 36 7.39 22.44 3.91
C ARG A 36 8.10 22.55 5.28
N ASP A 37 7.64 21.82 6.29
CA ASP A 37 8.29 21.76 7.60
C ASP A 37 9.49 20.80 7.54
N THR A 38 10.60 21.28 6.99
CA THR A 38 11.81 20.48 6.78
C THR A 38 12.43 19.95 8.06
N GLN A 39 12.17 20.59 9.19
CA GLN A 39 12.77 20.28 10.49
C GLN A 39 11.83 19.50 11.43
N TRP A 40 10.65 19.10 10.97
CA TRP A 40 9.66 18.37 11.77
C TRP A 40 9.21 19.08 13.05
N LYS A 41 9.24 20.42 13.08
CA LYS A 41 8.87 21.22 14.26
C LYS A 41 7.38 21.22 14.58
N GLU A 42 6.56 21.03 13.56
CA GLU A 42 5.10 20.99 13.67
C GLU A 42 4.57 19.57 13.45
N SER A 43 5.43 18.57 13.66
CA SER A 43 5.03 17.19 13.47
C SER A 43 3.96 16.77 14.48
N ARG A 44 3.09 15.90 14.00
CA ARG A 44 2.09 15.19 14.80
C ARG A 44 2.43 13.73 14.79
N THR A 45 2.12 13.06 15.87
CA THR A 45 2.18 11.61 15.98
C THR A 45 0.77 11.06 16.11
N MET A 46 0.56 9.87 15.60
CA MET A 46 -0.67 9.14 15.79
C MET A 46 -0.35 7.72 16.24
N GLU A 47 -1.03 7.28 17.27
CA GLU A 47 -1.07 5.88 17.65
C GLU A 47 -1.94 5.13 16.65
N GLU A 48 -1.55 3.92 16.32
CA GLU A 48 -2.20 3.05 15.36
C GLU A 48 -2.90 1.90 16.05
N THR A 49 -3.76 1.24 15.30
CA THR A 49 -4.26 -0.08 15.67
C THR A 49 -3.41 -1.15 15.01
N SER A 50 -3.10 -2.21 15.72
CA SER A 50 -2.36 -3.33 15.15
C SER A 50 -3.03 -4.66 15.41
N HIS A 51 -2.82 -5.60 14.51
CA HIS A 51 -3.22 -6.98 14.68
C HIS A 51 -2.27 -7.94 13.97
N LEU A 52 -2.22 -9.17 14.47
CA LEU A 52 -1.42 -10.22 13.86
C LEU A 52 -2.13 -10.76 12.62
N CYS A 53 -1.44 -10.72 11.49
CA CYS A 53 -1.87 -11.34 10.26
C CYS A 53 -1.10 -12.63 10.01
N THR A 54 -1.82 -13.64 9.57
CA THR A 54 -1.25 -14.88 9.04
C THR A 54 -1.87 -15.11 7.68
N VAL A 55 -1.07 -15.01 6.64
CA VAL A 55 -1.51 -15.22 5.27
C VAL A 55 -0.68 -16.31 4.61
N PHE A 56 -1.34 -17.08 3.82
CA PHE A 56 -0.69 -18.13 3.06
C PHE A 56 0.15 -17.54 1.94
N ASP A 57 1.41 -17.95 1.81
CA ASP A 57 2.25 -17.55 0.68
C ASP A 57 2.70 -18.76 -0.14
N LYS A 58 2.36 -18.75 -1.42
CA LYS A 58 2.98 -19.63 -2.39
C LYS A 58 4.27 -18.99 -2.88
N VAL A 59 5.37 -19.39 -2.28
CA VAL A 59 6.69 -18.97 -2.75
C VAL A 59 6.92 -19.52 -4.17
N TYR A 60 7.43 -18.66 -5.06
CA TYR A 60 7.74 -19.06 -6.44
C TYR A 60 9.01 -19.92 -6.52
N SER A 61 8.98 -21.01 -5.80
CA SER A 61 10.06 -22.00 -5.79
C SER A 61 9.49 -23.41 -5.69
N LYS A 62 10.32 -24.39 -5.90
CA LYS A 62 9.95 -25.79 -5.72
C LYS A 62 10.86 -26.43 -4.67
N LYS A 63 10.31 -27.35 -3.89
CA LYS A 63 11.10 -28.22 -3.03
C LYS A 63 11.96 -29.15 -3.87
N ALA A 64 12.94 -29.78 -3.24
CA ALA A 64 13.86 -30.72 -3.91
C ALA A 64 13.15 -31.90 -4.62
N ASP A 65 11.96 -32.25 -4.16
CA ASP A 65 11.09 -33.29 -4.74
C ASP A 65 10.24 -32.81 -5.93
N GLY A 66 10.37 -31.53 -6.32
CA GLY A 66 9.63 -30.90 -7.40
C GLY A 66 8.23 -30.40 -7.03
N THR A 67 7.80 -30.55 -5.78
CA THR A 67 6.54 -29.99 -5.29
C THR A 67 6.65 -28.48 -5.06
N ASP A 68 5.52 -27.78 -5.11
CA ASP A 68 5.49 -26.34 -4.84
C ASP A 68 5.86 -26.05 -3.39
N PHE A 69 6.59 -24.98 -3.18
CA PHE A 69 6.94 -24.48 -1.86
C PHE A 69 5.84 -23.56 -1.36
N TYR A 70 5.38 -23.78 -0.13
CA TYR A 70 4.38 -22.97 0.57
C TYR A 70 4.85 -22.69 1.97
N GLU A 71 4.63 -21.49 2.43
CA GLU A 71 4.83 -21.10 3.83
C GLU A 71 3.79 -20.06 4.23
N ASP A 72 3.53 -19.95 5.51
CA ASP A 72 2.69 -18.87 6.03
C ASP A 72 3.56 -17.61 6.21
N ALA A 73 3.09 -16.50 5.68
CA ALA A 73 3.66 -15.20 6.00
C ALA A 73 2.95 -14.64 7.23
N ILE A 74 3.71 -14.36 8.27
CA ILE A 74 3.21 -13.88 9.55
C ILE A 74 3.81 -12.49 9.80
N PHE A 75 2.96 -11.50 10.03
CA PHE A 75 3.39 -10.13 10.25
C PHE A 75 2.39 -9.37 11.13
N LEU A 76 2.83 -8.29 11.73
CA LEU A 76 1.93 -7.32 12.37
C LEU A 76 1.47 -6.31 11.32
N LYS A 77 0.17 -6.16 11.17
CA LYS A 77 -0.43 -5.11 10.37
C LYS A 77 -0.80 -3.95 11.27
N TYR A 78 -0.44 -2.76 10.84
CA TYR A 78 -0.75 -1.50 11.45
C TYR A 78 -1.64 -0.66 10.54
N GLU A 79 -2.55 0.09 11.14
CA GLU A 79 -3.48 0.98 10.46
C GLU A 79 -3.56 2.32 11.18
N ALA A 80 -3.43 3.41 10.46
CA ALA A 80 -3.60 4.76 10.99
C ALA A 80 -4.46 5.62 10.04
N ALA A 81 -5.44 6.31 10.59
CA ALA A 81 -6.26 7.28 9.86
C ALA A 81 -5.80 8.70 10.21
N LEU A 82 -5.12 9.37 9.27
CA LEU A 82 -4.69 10.75 9.44
C LEU A 82 -5.86 11.67 9.11
N GLU A 83 -6.34 12.39 10.10
CA GLU A 83 -7.50 13.26 10.00
C GLU A 83 -7.16 14.73 10.18
N GLU A 84 -8.13 15.62 9.99
CA GLU A 84 -7.97 17.07 10.13
C GLU A 84 -6.85 17.67 9.26
N LEU A 85 -6.60 17.06 8.13
CA LEU A 85 -5.66 17.55 7.15
C LEU A 85 -6.23 18.74 6.37
N LYS A 86 -5.37 19.57 5.81
CA LYS A 86 -5.76 20.72 4.99
C LYS A 86 -5.86 20.31 3.51
N PRO A 87 -6.91 20.73 2.77
CA PRO A 87 -7.04 20.43 1.36
C PRO A 87 -5.88 20.97 0.52
N ARG A 88 -5.52 20.24 -0.53
CA ARG A 88 -4.45 20.59 -1.47
C ARG A 88 -3.13 20.92 -0.81
N ARG A 89 -2.74 20.10 0.17
CA ARG A 89 -1.44 20.23 0.85
C ARG A 89 -0.64 18.96 0.67
N GLU A 90 0.63 19.15 0.49
CA GLU A 90 1.61 18.06 0.53
C GLU A 90 2.05 17.88 1.98
N TYR A 91 1.99 16.65 2.43
CA TYR A 91 2.47 16.18 3.71
C TYR A 91 3.64 15.24 3.50
N LYS A 92 4.47 15.13 4.50
CA LYS A 92 5.47 14.08 4.61
C LYS A 92 5.23 13.27 5.87
N TYR A 93 5.59 12.00 5.83
CA TYR A 93 5.42 11.09 6.95
C TYR A 93 6.56 10.07 7.00
N ARG A 94 6.69 9.42 8.14
CA ARG A 94 7.55 8.28 8.38
C ARG A 94 6.95 7.39 9.45
N ILE A 95 7.31 6.11 9.41
CA ILE A 95 6.98 5.14 10.45
C ILE A 95 8.17 5.09 11.41
N VAL A 96 7.90 5.22 12.68
CA VAL A 96 8.91 5.18 13.74
C VAL A 96 8.58 4.03 14.69
N SER A 97 9.52 3.15 14.93
CA SER A 97 9.41 2.06 15.90
C SER A 97 10.54 2.14 16.91
N GLU A 98 10.48 1.28 17.93
CA GLU A 98 11.53 1.12 18.92
C GLU A 98 12.87 0.65 18.33
N ARG A 99 12.86 0.12 17.09
CA ARG A 99 14.05 -0.45 16.44
C ARG A 99 14.55 0.32 15.24
N CYS A 100 13.65 0.91 14.48
CA CYS A 100 14.02 1.59 13.24
C CYS A 100 13.02 2.67 12.86
N THR A 101 13.46 3.53 11.98
CA THR A 101 12.61 4.55 11.34
C THR A 101 12.64 4.32 9.84
N SER A 102 11.50 4.38 9.19
CA SER A 102 11.42 4.29 7.73
C SER A 102 12.05 5.52 7.06
N ASP A 103 12.25 5.44 5.76
CA ASP A 103 12.47 6.62 4.95
C ASP A 103 11.28 7.58 5.06
N THR A 104 11.50 8.82 4.63
CA THR A 104 10.45 9.84 4.60
C THR A 104 9.74 9.82 3.27
N TYR A 105 8.44 9.59 3.31
CA TYR A 105 7.56 9.59 2.15
C TYR A 105 6.66 10.81 2.16
N LYS A 106 5.96 11.04 1.05
CA LYS A 106 5.06 12.17 0.88
C LYS A 106 3.71 11.71 0.35
N PHE A 107 2.69 12.48 0.66
CA PHE A 107 1.38 12.35 0.02
C PHE A 107 0.74 13.73 -0.11
N ARG A 108 -0.27 13.80 -0.97
CA ARG A 108 -1.04 15.02 -1.18
C ARG A 108 -2.50 14.79 -0.89
N THR A 109 -3.12 15.71 -0.13
CA THR A 109 -4.57 15.74 0.02
C THR A 109 -5.23 16.32 -1.21
N SER A 110 -6.38 15.76 -1.61
CA SER A 110 -7.13 16.25 -2.75
C SER A 110 -7.76 17.64 -2.52
N GLY A 111 -8.22 18.25 -3.60
CA GLY A 111 -9.05 19.46 -3.47
C GLY A 111 -10.45 19.13 -3.01
N SER A 112 -11.09 20.06 -2.28
CA SER A 112 -12.47 19.86 -1.79
C SER A 112 -13.51 19.81 -2.92
N ASN A 113 -13.28 20.56 -4.01
CA ASN A 113 -14.25 20.69 -5.10
C ASN A 113 -13.69 20.28 -6.47
N ARG A 114 -12.39 20.13 -6.57
CA ARG A 114 -11.70 19.70 -7.78
C ARG A 114 -10.56 18.78 -7.41
N TRP A 115 -10.48 17.67 -8.10
CA TRP A 115 -9.45 16.68 -7.95
C TRP A 115 -9.17 16.01 -9.30
N SER A 116 -8.02 15.41 -9.45
CA SER A 116 -7.66 14.55 -10.57
C SER A 116 -7.16 13.21 -10.07
N ALA A 117 -7.39 12.18 -10.85
CA ALA A 117 -6.93 10.83 -10.54
C ALA A 117 -6.26 10.19 -11.76
N CYS A 118 -5.21 9.45 -11.51
CA CYS A 118 -4.66 8.51 -12.46
C CYS A 118 -5.49 7.22 -12.41
N ILE A 119 -6.08 6.80 -13.54
CA ILE A 119 -6.84 5.56 -13.64
C ILE A 119 -6.04 4.57 -14.45
N ILE A 120 -5.71 3.44 -13.87
CA ILE A 120 -4.86 2.39 -14.44
C ILE A 120 -5.38 1.00 -14.12
N ALA A 121 -4.86 -0.03 -14.80
CA ALA A 121 -5.22 -1.42 -14.58
C ALA A 121 -4.10 -2.37 -15.02
N ASP A 122 -4.22 -3.63 -14.67
CA ASP A 122 -3.49 -4.75 -15.29
C ASP A 122 -1.96 -4.67 -15.17
N PHE A 123 -1.44 -4.32 -14.01
CA PHE A 123 0.00 -4.36 -13.75
C PHE A 123 0.54 -5.78 -13.80
N HIS A 124 -0.25 -6.75 -13.33
CA HIS A 124 0.14 -8.16 -13.27
C HIS A 124 1.56 -8.34 -12.71
N VAL A 125 1.84 -7.71 -11.57
CA VAL A 125 3.15 -7.83 -10.92
C VAL A 125 3.53 -9.29 -10.78
N TYR A 126 4.70 -9.63 -11.28
CA TYR A 126 5.20 -10.99 -11.34
C TYR A 126 6.72 -10.99 -11.14
N PRO A 127 7.23 -11.24 -9.92
CA PRO A 127 8.65 -11.16 -9.59
C PRO A 127 9.58 -11.86 -10.57
N PRO A 128 9.26 -13.08 -11.08
CA PRO A 128 10.10 -13.72 -12.07
C PRO A 128 10.18 -12.95 -13.41
N LEU A 129 9.32 -11.96 -13.63
CA LEU A 129 9.35 -11.06 -14.77
C LEU A 129 9.28 -9.62 -14.26
N ARG A 130 10.31 -9.21 -13.55
CA ARG A 130 10.43 -7.89 -12.89
C ARG A 130 10.11 -6.72 -13.83
N SER A 131 10.41 -6.86 -15.13
CA SER A 131 10.16 -5.84 -16.13
C SER A 131 8.70 -5.38 -16.20
N ARG A 132 7.74 -6.18 -15.73
CA ARG A 132 6.32 -5.75 -15.64
C ARG A 132 6.16 -4.63 -14.63
N LEU A 133 6.73 -4.81 -13.44
CA LEU A 133 6.70 -3.78 -12.40
C LEU A 133 7.51 -2.56 -12.82
N ASP A 134 8.70 -2.75 -13.36
CA ASP A 134 9.56 -1.65 -13.82
C ASP A 134 8.84 -0.80 -14.88
N ASN A 135 8.15 -1.43 -15.84
CA ASN A 135 7.36 -0.73 -16.85
C ASN A 135 6.16 0.01 -16.24
N ALA A 136 5.49 -0.59 -15.26
CA ALA A 136 4.38 0.06 -14.56
C ALA A 136 4.87 1.30 -13.80
N MET A 137 5.99 1.22 -13.11
CA MET A 137 6.59 2.36 -12.40
C MET A 137 7.06 3.45 -13.37
N ALA A 138 7.72 3.08 -14.47
CA ALA A 138 8.09 4.04 -15.51
C ALA A 138 6.87 4.73 -16.17
N MET A 139 5.76 4.02 -16.29
CA MET A 139 4.50 4.63 -16.72
C MET A 139 3.99 5.64 -15.68
N MET A 140 4.04 5.31 -14.39
CA MET A 140 3.65 6.23 -13.32
C MET A 140 4.52 7.49 -13.30
N ASP A 141 5.82 7.38 -13.56
CA ASP A 141 6.72 8.53 -13.70
C ASP A 141 6.26 9.45 -14.85
N LYS A 142 5.85 8.87 -15.98
CA LYS A 142 5.31 9.64 -17.11
C LYS A 142 3.98 10.31 -16.79
N VAL A 143 3.11 9.65 -16.03
CA VAL A 143 1.86 10.27 -15.56
C VAL A 143 2.18 11.47 -14.68
N GLN A 144 3.15 11.34 -13.77
CA GLN A 144 3.58 12.42 -12.90
C GLN A 144 4.23 13.58 -13.67
N GLU A 145 5.02 13.28 -14.70
CA GLU A 145 5.57 14.33 -15.59
C GLU A 145 4.44 15.10 -16.32
N TYR A 146 3.38 14.41 -16.74
CA TYR A 146 2.24 14.99 -17.45
C TYR A 146 1.32 15.81 -16.54
N ASP A 147 0.95 15.26 -15.39
CA ASP A 147 0.13 15.94 -14.36
C ASP A 147 0.79 15.75 -12.98
N PRO A 148 1.76 16.61 -12.61
CA PRO A 148 2.44 16.51 -11.30
C PRO A 148 1.50 16.78 -10.12
N GLY A 149 0.27 17.17 -10.40
CA GLY A 149 -0.72 17.55 -9.41
C GLY A 149 -1.87 16.56 -9.23
N PHE A 150 -1.84 15.38 -9.86
CA PHE A 150 -2.90 14.41 -9.60
C PHE A 150 -2.93 13.99 -8.12
N ASP A 151 -4.14 13.78 -7.60
CA ASP A 151 -4.35 13.66 -6.17
C ASP A 151 -4.29 12.20 -5.67
N TRP A 152 -4.68 11.23 -6.53
CA TRP A 152 -4.72 9.82 -6.15
C TRP A 152 -4.75 8.90 -7.37
N VAL A 153 -4.53 7.62 -7.14
CA VAL A 153 -4.54 6.58 -8.17
C VAL A 153 -5.74 5.66 -7.95
N LEU A 154 -6.47 5.36 -9.02
CA LEU A 154 -7.47 4.30 -9.05
C LEU A 154 -6.94 3.15 -9.90
N HIS A 155 -6.67 2.00 -9.27
CA HIS A 155 -6.27 0.78 -9.96
C HIS A 155 -7.48 -0.15 -10.12
N LEU A 156 -7.83 -0.47 -11.35
CA LEU A 156 -9.06 -1.20 -11.70
C LEU A 156 -8.91 -2.73 -11.63
N GLY A 157 -7.95 -3.23 -10.90
CA GLY A 157 -7.75 -4.67 -10.67
C GLY A 157 -6.63 -5.28 -11.50
N ASP A 158 -6.38 -6.56 -11.24
CA ASP A 158 -5.27 -7.33 -11.78
C ASP A 158 -3.90 -6.67 -11.47
N ILE A 159 -3.76 -6.25 -10.22
CA ILE A 159 -2.55 -5.62 -9.70
C ILE A 159 -1.42 -6.64 -9.69
N ILE A 160 -1.71 -7.82 -9.17
CA ILE A 160 -0.77 -8.93 -8.99
C ILE A 160 -1.14 -10.09 -9.91
N SER A 161 -0.17 -10.78 -10.49
CA SER A 161 -0.45 -11.96 -11.34
C SER A 161 -1.03 -13.14 -10.56
N TRP A 162 -0.70 -13.26 -9.27
CA TRP A 162 -1.16 -14.33 -8.40
C TRP A 162 -1.36 -13.79 -6.99
N GLY A 163 -2.56 -13.31 -6.70
CA GLY A 163 -2.91 -12.65 -5.45
C GLY A 163 -2.71 -13.48 -4.19
N GLY A 164 -2.69 -14.81 -4.30
CA GLY A 164 -2.34 -15.72 -3.21
C GLY A 164 -0.83 -15.83 -2.92
N SER A 165 0.00 -14.99 -3.49
CA SER A 165 1.44 -14.96 -3.24
C SER A 165 1.85 -13.65 -2.58
N TYR A 166 2.07 -13.70 -1.27
CA TYR A 166 2.44 -12.55 -0.45
C TYR A 166 3.69 -11.84 -0.93
N SER A 167 4.69 -12.59 -1.25
CA SER A 167 5.96 -12.07 -1.76
C SER A 167 5.78 -11.18 -3.00
N PHE A 168 4.72 -11.41 -3.80
CA PHE A 168 4.45 -10.57 -4.96
C PHE A 168 3.90 -9.19 -4.55
N TRP A 169 3.03 -9.17 -3.54
CA TRP A 169 2.55 -7.94 -2.96
C TRP A 169 3.66 -7.15 -2.28
N GLN A 170 4.54 -7.84 -1.54
CA GLN A 170 5.67 -7.19 -0.88
C GLN A 170 6.57 -6.49 -1.88
N GLU A 171 6.91 -7.14 -3.00
CA GLU A 171 7.74 -6.54 -4.03
C GLU A 171 7.10 -5.28 -4.63
N MET A 172 5.79 -5.30 -4.83
CA MET A 172 5.05 -4.12 -5.26
C MET A 172 5.14 -2.99 -4.21
N TYR A 173 4.90 -3.30 -2.94
CA TYR A 173 4.91 -2.29 -1.88
C TYR A 173 6.31 -1.78 -1.50
N GLU A 174 7.37 -2.34 -2.03
CA GLU A 174 8.71 -1.76 -1.92
C GLU A 174 8.87 -0.51 -2.79
N GLU A 175 8.09 -0.39 -3.87
CA GLU A 175 8.14 0.77 -4.75
C GLU A 175 7.61 2.04 -4.05
N GLU A 176 8.32 3.15 -4.24
CA GLU A 176 7.98 4.43 -3.61
C GLU A 176 6.62 4.98 -4.04
N HIS A 177 6.18 4.65 -5.25
CA HIS A 177 4.90 5.10 -5.79
C HIS A 177 3.73 4.70 -4.90
N PHE A 178 3.78 3.51 -4.27
CA PHE A 178 2.72 3.04 -3.36
C PHE A 178 2.76 3.71 -1.99
N LYS A 179 3.85 4.39 -1.67
CA LYS A 179 4.07 5.13 -0.43
C LYS A 179 3.81 6.63 -0.59
N ASN A 180 3.91 7.14 -1.83
CA ASN A 180 3.83 8.57 -2.14
C ASN A 180 2.48 9.01 -2.73
N TYR A 181 1.61 8.09 -3.12
CA TYR A 181 0.27 8.39 -3.65
C TYR A 181 -0.79 7.60 -2.91
N MET A 182 -1.96 8.19 -2.72
CA MET A 182 -3.13 7.44 -2.24
C MET A 182 -3.60 6.47 -3.33
N TRP A 183 -3.59 5.19 -3.03
CA TRP A 183 -4.01 4.12 -3.93
C TRP A 183 -5.38 3.60 -3.55
N ALA A 184 -6.34 3.77 -4.45
CA ALA A 184 -7.63 3.08 -4.40
C ALA A 184 -7.57 1.89 -5.36
N GLY A 185 -7.57 0.68 -4.84
CA GLY A 185 -7.56 -0.54 -5.66
C GLY A 185 -8.92 -1.23 -5.69
N VAL A 186 -9.26 -1.77 -6.84
CA VAL A 186 -10.35 -2.73 -6.99
C VAL A 186 -9.73 -4.10 -7.19
N ASN A 187 -10.34 -5.12 -6.62
CA ASN A 187 -9.85 -6.49 -6.72
C ASN A 187 -10.22 -7.08 -8.09
N GLY A 188 -9.21 -7.39 -8.90
CA GLY A 188 -9.39 -8.12 -10.16
C GLY A 188 -9.46 -9.64 -9.95
N ASN A 189 -9.59 -10.39 -11.03
CA ASN A 189 -9.62 -11.85 -10.91
C ASN A 189 -8.24 -12.43 -10.55
N HIS A 190 -7.15 -11.85 -11.05
CA HIS A 190 -5.79 -12.27 -10.72
C HIS A 190 -5.42 -11.99 -9.26
N ASP A 191 -5.93 -10.92 -8.68
CA ASP A 191 -5.70 -10.57 -7.28
C ASP A 191 -6.33 -11.58 -6.31
N ASN A 192 -7.27 -12.38 -6.79
CA ASN A 192 -7.91 -13.47 -6.04
C ASN A 192 -7.39 -14.86 -6.41
N MET A 193 -6.53 -14.98 -7.41
CA MET A 193 -6.03 -16.26 -7.87
C MET A 193 -4.92 -16.80 -6.98
N SER A 194 -5.02 -18.07 -6.64
CA SER A 194 -3.94 -18.85 -6.09
C SER A 194 -3.42 -19.82 -7.14
N ARG A 195 -2.13 -19.78 -7.42
CA ARG A 195 -1.50 -20.76 -8.31
C ARG A 195 -1.44 -22.11 -7.61
N GLY A 196 -2.25 -23.07 -8.06
CA GLY A 196 -2.25 -24.45 -7.55
C GLY A 196 -3.42 -24.82 -6.66
N TYR A 197 -4.60 -24.26 -6.89
CA TYR A 197 -5.88 -24.67 -6.31
C TYR A 197 -6.04 -24.55 -4.80
N ILE A 198 -5.25 -23.71 -4.19
CA ILE A 198 -5.46 -23.36 -2.81
C ILE A 198 -6.37 -22.16 -2.78
N LYS A 199 -7.32 -22.16 -1.86
CA LYS A 199 -8.38 -21.18 -1.65
C LYS A 199 -8.12 -19.83 -2.33
N ASN A 200 -9.07 -19.39 -3.13
CA ASN A 200 -9.18 -18.00 -3.52
C ASN A 200 -9.09 -17.13 -2.29
N THR A 201 -8.05 -16.34 -2.21
CA THR A 201 -7.87 -15.48 -1.07
C THR A 201 -7.69 -14.05 -1.54
N ASN A 202 -8.71 -13.27 -1.33
CA ASN A 202 -8.54 -11.83 -1.29
C ASN A 202 -8.07 -11.35 0.09
N GLU A 203 -7.66 -12.26 0.95
CA GLU A 203 -7.16 -11.97 2.30
C GLU A 203 -6.04 -10.97 2.23
N TYR A 204 -5.13 -11.17 1.29
CA TYR A 204 -4.00 -10.28 1.12
C TYR A 204 -4.39 -8.88 0.70
N PHE A 205 -5.24 -8.76 -0.30
CA PHE A 205 -5.74 -7.46 -0.73
C PHE A 205 -6.41 -6.71 0.42
N LYS A 206 -7.15 -7.41 1.27
CA LYS A 206 -7.76 -6.81 2.45
C LYS A 206 -6.74 -6.42 3.51
N GLU A 207 -5.76 -7.29 3.77
CA GLU A 207 -4.76 -7.02 4.78
C GLU A 207 -3.74 -5.97 4.33
N ALA A 208 -3.50 -5.81 3.04
CA ALA A 208 -2.60 -4.79 2.53
C ALA A 208 -3.20 -3.38 2.53
N ASN A 209 -4.53 -3.26 2.46
CA ASN A 209 -5.19 -1.98 2.27
C ASN A 209 -6.02 -1.58 3.50
N PHE A 210 -6.15 -0.28 3.71
CA PHE A 210 -7.00 0.29 4.74
C PHE A 210 -8.02 1.24 4.11
N TYR A 211 -9.06 0.67 3.49
CA TYR A 211 -10.12 1.44 2.88
C TYR A 211 -11.23 1.80 3.88
N PRO A 212 -11.96 2.92 3.64
CA PRO A 212 -13.13 3.26 4.44
C PRO A 212 -14.17 2.14 4.41
N ARG A 213 -14.72 1.81 5.58
CA ARG A 213 -15.79 0.80 5.72
C ARG A 213 -17.16 1.42 5.57
N ASN A 214 -17.38 2.20 4.51
CA ASN A 214 -18.63 2.93 4.23
C ASN A 214 -19.37 2.41 2.99
N GLY A 215 -18.92 1.31 2.42
CA GLY A 215 -19.54 0.66 1.27
C GLY A 215 -20.78 -0.17 1.64
N TYR A 216 -21.53 -0.59 0.63
CA TYR A 216 -22.67 -1.49 0.82
C TYR A 216 -22.18 -2.83 1.40
N LYS A 217 -22.65 -3.18 2.60
CA LYS A 217 -22.21 -4.34 3.39
C LYS A 217 -20.79 -4.26 3.99
N GLY A 218 -20.23 -3.09 4.16
CA GLY A 218 -18.97 -2.85 4.87
C GLY A 218 -17.76 -2.80 3.97
#